data_1dd44fd14305e244bc47c174eda0e0dc
#
_entry.id   1dd44fd14305e244bc47c174eda0e0dc
#
_cell.length_a   1.000
_cell.length_b   1.000
_cell.length_c   1.000
_cell.angle_alpha   90.00
_cell.angle_beta   90.00
_cell.angle_gamma   90.00
#
_symmetry.space_group_name_H-M   'P 1'
#
loop_
_entity.id
_entity.type
_entity.pdbx_description
1 polymer ?
#
loop_
_entity_poly.entity_id
_entity_poly.type
_entity_poly.pdbx_seq_one_letter_code
_entity_poly.pdbx_strand_id
1 'polypeptide(L)'
;MNFFLRNPLKSDILVFDELNYQYLKKVIPSRHSVTIINQRPQEIFVSIKILKKLICIFLKRFSIKKSIKKSLKESYYESLILTLNPKAVVTLIDNNKTFNYLSKTIKTIPFIAIQNGLRHPFEGSSGTFHVQHYFSFGENEKKYFPKYKMEVENYYPAGSLLNSIFSSNNTEDKIFDILIVSCWRGNIGYNKDVKDSMNSMLTFDNLLSKYISKRNLKVAVILRSERGGEHWFMSEINMNEEQYFKNIYHKNIKIFDFDPKNRNIYDLILKSELILSSFGTTTLLEAYGNGKKILYSIFCDDKVYHEIFDDSIVFTNSESKYFEDKLDEIISIDKNEYYRQHNKNMEYYMSKSKLETTNFIKSKIKEIISNHYVSIK
;
A
#
# COMPACT_ATOMS: atom_id res chain seq x y z
N MET A 1 6.13 17.54 -19.91
CA MET A 1 7.00 16.46 -20.42
C MET A 1 8.36 17.08 -20.71
N ASN A 2 9.41 16.65 -20.00
CA ASN A 2 10.75 17.21 -20.12
C ASN A 2 11.62 16.27 -20.96
N PHE A 3 12.27 16.81 -21.99
CA PHE A 3 13.17 16.06 -22.86
C PHE A 3 14.64 16.37 -22.54
N PHE A 4 15.44 15.32 -22.37
CA PHE A 4 16.87 15.41 -22.13
C PHE A 4 17.63 14.71 -23.24
N LEU A 5 18.39 15.46 -24.08
CA LEU A 5 19.19 14.92 -25.17
C LEU A 5 20.51 14.29 -24.69
N ARG A 6 20.41 13.45 -23.67
CA ARG A 6 21.55 12.75 -23.07
C ARG A 6 21.12 11.42 -22.45
N ASN A 7 22.08 10.58 -22.12
CA ASN A 7 21.81 9.46 -21.21
C ASN A 7 21.60 10.00 -19.78
N PRO A 8 20.74 9.39 -18.97
CA PRO A 8 20.78 9.60 -17.52
C PRO A 8 22.14 9.20 -16.96
N LEU A 9 22.45 9.68 -15.77
CA LEU A 9 23.68 9.28 -15.09
C LEU A 9 23.63 7.78 -14.78
N LYS A 10 24.73 7.09 -15.07
CA LYS A 10 24.89 5.69 -14.67
C LYS A 10 24.95 5.60 -13.15
N SER A 11 24.27 4.64 -12.60
CA SER A 11 24.26 4.38 -11.15
C SER A 11 24.17 2.89 -10.87
N ASP A 12 24.51 2.51 -9.64
CA ASP A 12 24.39 1.13 -9.18
C ASP A 12 22.92 0.71 -9.04
N ILE A 13 22.10 1.61 -8.55
CA ILE A 13 20.67 1.35 -8.31
C ILE A 13 19.83 2.35 -9.08
N LEU A 14 18.84 1.82 -9.78
CA LEU A 14 17.81 2.58 -10.43
C LEU A 14 16.54 2.56 -9.60
N VAL A 15 16.09 3.71 -9.14
CA VAL A 15 14.78 3.85 -8.47
C VAL A 15 13.73 4.14 -9.54
N PHE A 16 12.72 3.28 -9.56
CA PHE A 16 11.64 3.36 -10.52
C PHE A 16 10.44 4.09 -9.90
N ASP A 17 10.31 5.38 -10.23
CA ASP A 17 9.42 6.40 -9.69
C ASP A 17 9.95 7.09 -8.42
N GLU A 18 9.86 8.43 -8.42
CA GLU A 18 10.28 9.30 -7.31
C GLU A 18 9.34 9.24 -6.10
N LEU A 19 8.09 8.86 -6.32
CA LEU A 19 7.09 8.86 -5.27
C LEU A 19 7.56 8.02 -4.08
N ASN A 20 7.58 8.63 -2.89
CA ASN A 20 8.06 8.01 -1.65
C ASN A 20 9.57 7.69 -1.62
N TYR A 21 10.39 8.23 -2.53
CA TYR A 21 11.84 8.00 -2.54
C TYR A 21 12.52 8.33 -1.21
N GLN A 22 12.05 9.36 -0.50
CA GLN A 22 12.57 9.73 0.83
C GLN A 22 12.52 8.59 1.85
N TYR A 23 11.56 7.67 1.74
CA TYR A 23 11.46 6.47 2.58
C TYR A 23 12.29 5.33 2.01
N LEU A 24 12.22 5.13 0.70
CA LEU A 24 13.01 4.12 0.00
C LEU A 24 14.52 4.32 0.21
N LYS A 25 14.98 5.57 0.25
CA LYS A 25 16.38 5.93 0.51
C LYS A 25 16.92 5.35 1.83
N LYS A 26 16.07 5.14 2.85
CA LYS A 26 16.50 4.58 4.14
C LYS A 26 16.94 3.11 4.04
N VAL A 27 16.43 2.37 3.06
CA VAL A 27 16.74 0.95 2.86
C VAL A 27 17.72 0.69 1.71
N ILE A 28 18.06 1.69 0.91
CA ILE A 28 19.11 1.59 -0.09
C ILE A 28 20.48 1.66 0.63
N PRO A 29 21.40 0.68 0.39
CA PRO A 29 22.72 0.71 0.99
C PRO A 29 23.51 1.94 0.53
N SER A 30 24.04 2.73 1.46
CA SER A 30 24.66 4.06 1.22
C SER A 30 25.86 4.06 0.29
N ARG A 31 26.51 2.91 0.10
CA ARG A 31 27.67 2.75 -0.82
C ARG A 31 27.29 2.73 -2.30
N HIS A 32 26.00 2.63 -2.62
CA HIS A 32 25.53 2.57 -4.00
C HIS A 32 25.07 3.93 -4.49
N SER A 33 25.52 4.29 -5.70
CA SER A 33 24.98 5.44 -6.42
C SER A 33 23.56 5.18 -6.90
N VAL A 34 22.72 6.21 -6.91
CA VAL A 34 21.30 6.10 -7.24
C VAL A 34 20.94 7.05 -8.37
N THR A 35 20.16 6.55 -9.33
CA THR A 35 19.46 7.36 -10.32
C THR A 35 17.97 7.10 -10.19
N ILE A 36 17.17 8.17 -10.25
CA ILE A 36 15.72 8.08 -10.20
C ILE A 36 15.17 8.27 -11.62
N ILE A 37 14.27 7.40 -12.04
CA ILE A 37 13.47 7.59 -13.26
C ILE A 37 12.10 8.04 -12.83
N ASN A 38 11.75 9.28 -13.17
CA ASN A 38 10.47 9.88 -12.84
C ASN A 38 9.43 9.56 -13.91
N GLN A 39 8.32 8.98 -13.53
CA GLN A 39 7.20 8.73 -14.43
C GLN A 39 6.09 9.79 -14.33
N ARG A 40 6.16 10.68 -13.32
CA ARG A 40 5.16 11.69 -12.97
C ARG A 40 5.83 12.98 -12.42
N PRO A 41 6.14 13.99 -13.19
CA PRO A 41 5.95 14.21 -14.62
C PRO A 41 6.89 13.34 -15.45
N GLN A 42 6.51 13.07 -16.68
CA GLN A 42 7.29 12.21 -17.57
C GLN A 42 8.59 12.92 -18.00
N GLU A 43 9.70 12.34 -17.61
CA GLU A 43 11.03 12.71 -18.10
C GLU A 43 11.45 11.74 -19.20
N ILE A 44 11.87 12.26 -20.33
CA ILE A 44 12.32 11.46 -21.47
C ILE A 44 13.78 11.75 -21.76
N PHE A 45 14.61 10.72 -21.61
CA PHE A 45 16.00 10.74 -22.00
C PHE A 45 16.15 10.20 -23.43
N VAL A 46 16.80 10.97 -24.29
CA VAL A 46 17.00 10.61 -25.70
C VAL A 46 18.51 10.59 -25.98
N SER A 47 18.98 9.44 -26.42
CA SER A 47 20.37 9.29 -26.92
C SER A 47 20.39 8.28 -28.06
N ILE A 48 21.43 8.30 -28.88
CA ILE A 48 21.58 7.34 -29.98
C ILE A 48 21.55 5.89 -29.47
N LYS A 49 22.14 5.62 -28.29
CA LYS A 49 22.12 4.26 -27.68
C LYS A 49 20.71 3.82 -27.29
N ILE A 50 19.96 4.73 -26.65
CA ILE A 50 18.56 4.46 -26.25
C ILE A 50 17.71 4.27 -27.49
N LEU A 51 17.81 5.14 -28.50
CA LEU A 51 17.01 5.05 -29.73
C LEU A 51 17.25 3.76 -30.50
N LYS A 52 18.53 3.37 -30.69
CA LYS A 52 18.88 2.10 -31.35
C LYS A 52 18.23 0.90 -30.63
N LYS A 53 18.35 0.82 -29.31
CA LYS A 53 17.73 -0.24 -28.51
C LYS A 53 16.21 -0.17 -28.57
N LEU A 54 15.62 1.04 -28.48
CA LEU A 54 14.17 1.26 -28.55
C LEU A 54 13.61 0.70 -29.87
N ILE A 55 14.20 1.03 -31.00
CA ILE A 55 13.76 0.54 -32.31
C ILE A 55 13.82 -1.00 -32.34
N CYS A 56 14.96 -1.58 -31.95
CA CYS A 56 15.14 -3.03 -31.92
C CYS A 56 14.10 -3.73 -31.04
N ILE A 57 13.86 -3.24 -29.82
CA ILE A 57 12.95 -3.84 -28.87
C ILE A 57 11.50 -3.65 -29.34
N PHE A 58 11.15 -2.45 -29.81
CA PHE A 58 9.82 -2.14 -30.29
C PHE A 58 9.43 -3.02 -31.49
N LEU A 59 10.31 -3.16 -32.50
CA LEU A 59 10.05 -4.00 -33.66
C LEU A 59 9.88 -5.48 -33.31
N LYS A 60 10.68 -6.02 -32.37
CA LYS A 60 10.56 -7.40 -31.89
C LYS A 60 9.25 -7.65 -31.13
N ARG A 61 8.68 -6.64 -30.51
CA ARG A 61 7.51 -6.76 -29.62
C ARG A 61 6.23 -6.20 -30.19
N PHE A 62 6.33 -5.52 -31.34
CA PHE A 62 5.17 -4.93 -31.98
C PHE A 62 4.17 -6.03 -32.32
N SER A 63 2.95 -5.89 -31.79
CA SER A 63 1.82 -6.77 -32.11
C SER A 63 0.60 -5.90 -32.32
N ILE A 64 -0.14 -6.17 -33.36
CA ILE A 64 -1.38 -5.46 -33.73
C ILE A 64 -2.42 -5.53 -32.61
N LYS A 65 -2.34 -6.54 -31.74
CA LYS A 65 -3.24 -6.71 -30.59
C LYS A 65 -2.95 -5.80 -29.39
N LYS A 66 -1.75 -5.17 -29.33
CA LYS A 66 -1.39 -4.23 -28.25
C LYS A 66 -1.51 -2.79 -28.72
N SER A 67 -1.95 -1.90 -27.81
CA SER A 67 -1.90 -0.47 -28.08
C SER A 67 -0.45 -0.04 -28.39
N ILE A 68 -0.24 0.65 -29.52
CA ILE A 68 1.07 1.20 -29.93
C ILE A 68 1.67 2.06 -28.83
N LYS A 69 0.87 2.93 -28.21
CA LYS A 69 1.30 3.81 -27.11
C LYS A 69 1.86 3.03 -25.92
N LYS A 70 1.18 1.93 -25.52
CA LYS A 70 1.64 1.08 -24.43
C LYS A 70 2.93 0.35 -24.80
N SER A 71 2.99 -0.24 -26.00
CA SER A 71 4.18 -0.96 -26.48
C SER A 71 5.39 -0.04 -26.59
N LEU A 72 5.21 1.19 -27.06
CA LEU A 72 6.27 2.20 -27.16
C LEU A 72 6.80 2.60 -25.77
N LYS A 73 5.89 2.86 -24.81
CA LYS A 73 6.26 3.18 -23.44
C LYS A 73 7.08 2.06 -22.78
N GLU A 74 6.60 0.82 -22.88
CA GLU A 74 7.28 -0.35 -22.32
C GLU A 74 8.66 -0.54 -22.95
N SER A 75 8.78 -0.45 -24.29
CA SER A 75 10.05 -0.57 -25.02
C SER A 75 11.04 0.56 -24.71
N TYR A 76 10.53 1.77 -24.48
CA TYR A 76 11.37 2.90 -24.06
C TYR A 76 12.03 2.66 -22.71
N TYR A 77 11.24 2.30 -21.66
CA TYR A 77 11.82 2.05 -20.33
C TYR A 77 12.74 0.84 -20.31
N GLU A 78 12.47 -0.19 -21.08
CA GLU A 78 13.38 -1.32 -21.26
C GLU A 78 14.70 -0.89 -21.89
N SER A 79 14.64 -0.11 -22.98
CA SER A 79 15.83 0.42 -23.65
C SER A 79 16.66 1.29 -22.73
N LEU A 80 16.01 2.09 -21.92
CA LEU A 80 16.62 2.96 -20.93
C LEU A 80 17.35 2.14 -19.85
N ILE A 81 16.67 1.19 -19.22
CA ILE A 81 17.23 0.33 -18.16
C ILE A 81 18.41 -0.49 -18.69
N LEU A 82 18.26 -1.13 -19.87
CA LEU A 82 19.34 -1.89 -20.50
C LEU A 82 20.51 -1.01 -20.96
N THR A 83 20.29 0.28 -21.18
CA THR A 83 21.38 1.22 -21.51
C THR A 83 22.12 1.68 -20.27
N LEU A 84 21.41 1.92 -19.18
CA LEU A 84 22.01 2.27 -17.88
C LEU A 84 22.73 1.08 -17.25
N ASN A 85 22.18 -0.12 -17.43
CA ASN A 85 22.67 -1.38 -16.87
C ASN A 85 22.96 -1.28 -15.36
N PRO A 86 21.95 -0.90 -14.54
CA PRO A 86 22.12 -0.81 -13.09
C PRO A 86 22.29 -2.20 -12.46
N LYS A 87 22.81 -2.24 -11.23
CA LYS A 87 22.93 -3.47 -10.44
C LYS A 87 21.57 -3.98 -9.93
N ALA A 88 20.62 -3.08 -9.77
CA ALA A 88 19.23 -3.41 -9.42
C ALA A 88 18.29 -2.29 -9.82
N VAL A 89 17.02 -2.64 -10.07
CA VAL A 89 15.89 -1.70 -10.18
C VAL A 89 15.00 -1.86 -8.96
N VAL A 90 14.77 -0.78 -8.22
CA VAL A 90 14.04 -0.81 -6.95
C VAL A 90 12.82 0.13 -6.99
N THR A 91 11.70 -0.28 -6.44
CA THR A 91 10.50 0.56 -6.33
C THR A 91 9.80 0.40 -4.96
N LEU A 92 9.14 1.48 -4.51
CA LEU A 92 8.14 1.46 -3.44
C LEU A 92 6.71 1.57 -4.02
N ILE A 93 6.55 1.51 -5.36
CA ILE A 93 5.25 1.48 -6.04
C ILE A 93 5.10 0.13 -6.71
N ASP A 94 4.88 -0.89 -5.90
CA ASP A 94 4.87 -2.30 -6.29
C ASP A 94 3.75 -2.67 -7.27
N ASN A 95 2.65 -1.90 -7.33
CA ASN A 95 1.57 -2.09 -8.31
C ASN A 95 1.75 -1.33 -9.63
N ASN A 96 2.93 -0.78 -9.90
CA ASN A 96 3.21 -0.10 -11.16
C ASN A 96 3.25 -1.09 -12.33
N LYS A 97 2.27 -1.00 -13.24
CA LYS A 97 2.13 -1.93 -14.39
C LYS A 97 3.35 -1.97 -15.30
N THR A 98 4.04 -0.82 -15.48
CA THR A 98 5.26 -0.77 -16.31
C THR A 98 6.43 -1.46 -15.60
N PHE A 99 6.63 -1.21 -14.31
CA PHE A 99 7.63 -1.90 -13.51
C PHE A 99 7.42 -3.42 -13.53
N ASN A 100 6.20 -3.86 -13.28
CA ASN A 100 5.83 -5.28 -13.27
C ASN A 100 6.09 -5.95 -14.65
N TYR A 101 5.75 -5.26 -15.74
CA TYR A 101 6.05 -5.74 -17.08
C TYR A 101 7.57 -5.87 -17.33
N LEU A 102 8.36 -4.88 -16.94
CA LEU A 102 9.81 -4.89 -17.08
C LEU A 102 10.46 -5.96 -16.20
N SER A 103 9.98 -6.15 -14.98
CA SER A 103 10.38 -7.25 -14.09
C SER A 103 10.19 -8.63 -14.73
N LYS A 104 9.08 -8.80 -15.48
CA LYS A 104 8.82 -10.04 -16.22
C LYS A 104 9.76 -10.26 -17.41
N THR A 105 10.16 -9.17 -18.06
CA THR A 105 10.88 -9.24 -19.36
C THR A 105 12.39 -9.14 -19.24
N ILE A 106 12.92 -8.39 -18.28
CA ILE A 106 14.35 -8.22 -18.05
C ILE A 106 14.79 -9.20 -16.96
N LYS A 107 15.57 -10.22 -17.34
CA LYS A 107 16.09 -11.24 -16.41
C LYS A 107 17.56 -11.03 -16.04
N THR A 108 18.22 -10.08 -16.69
CA THR A 108 19.65 -9.78 -16.48
C THR A 108 19.91 -8.72 -15.42
N ILE A 109 18.88 -8.19 -14.80
CA ILE A 109 18.94 -7.16 -13.75
C ILE A 109 17.87 -7.49 -12.72
N PRO A 110 18.17 -7.58 -11.43
CA PRO A 110 17.15 -7.85 -10.40
C PRO A 110 16.19 -6.69 -10.23
N PHE A 111 14.89 -7.00 -10.25
CA PHE A 111 13.79 -6.08 -9.97
C PHE A 111 13.25 -6.33 -8.57
N ILE A 112 13.35 -5.31 -7.73
CA ILE A 112 13.03 -5.38 -6.30
C ILE A 112 11.86 -4.43 -6.02
N ALA A 113 10.75 -4.96 -5.50
CA ALA A 113 9.62 -4.16 -5.06
C ALA A 113 9.41 -4.31 -3.55
N ILE A 114 9.09 -3.19 -2.90
CA ILE A 114 8.70 -3.15 -1.49
C ILE A 114 7.21 -2.82 -1.46
N GLN A 115 6.42 -3.64 -0.79
CA GLN A 115 4.99 -3.43 -0.66
C GLN A 115 4.71 -2.13 0.09
N ASN A 116 3.87 -1.28 -0.50
CA ASN A 116 3.47 0.00 0.10
C ASN A 116 1.99 0.08 0.45
N GLY A 117 1.22 -0.95 0.13
CA GLY A 117 -0.20 -0.98 0.39
C GLY A 117 -0.79 -2.38 0.25
N LEU A 118 -1.98 -2.57 0.82
CA LEU A 118 -2.77 -3.78 0.60
C LEU A 118 -3.05 -3.94 -0.89
N ARG A 119 -2.74 -5.13 -1.43
CA ARG A 119 -2.99 -5.45 -2.84
C ARG A 119 -4.33 -6.14 -3.00
N HIS A 120 -5.12 -5.65 -3.93
CA HIS A 120 -6.40 -6.24 -4.26
C HIS A 120 -6.24 -7.23 -5.43
N PRO A 121 -6.99 -8.35 -5.45
CA PRO A 121 -6.91 -9.35 -6.51
C PRO A 121 -7.12 -8.86 -7.94
N PHE A 122 -7.85 -7.77 -8.15
CA PHE A 122 -8.03 -7.20 -9.49
C PHE A 122 -6.71 -6.78 -10.14
N GLU A 123 -5.66 -6.51 -9.35
CA GLU A 123 -4.33 -6.16 -9.87
C GLU A 123 -3.71 -7.33 -10.64
N GLY A 124 -4.02 -8.58 -10.24
CA GLY A 124 -3.63 -9.79 -10.95
C GLY A 124 -4.48 -10.10 -12.18
N SER A 125 -5.73 -9.63 -12.23
CA SER A 125 -6.66 -9.94 -13.33
C SER A 125 -6.17 -9.48 -14.70
N SER A 126 -5.32 -8.45 -14.75
CA SER A 126 -4.68 -7.98 -15.99
C SER A 126 -3.49 -8.86 -16.43
N GLY A 127 -3.09 -9.87 -15.64
CA GLY A 127 -1.90 -10.71 -15.89
C GLY A 127 -0.58 -9.94 -15.92
N THR A 128 -0.56 -8.73 -15.35
CA THR A 128 0.61 -7.84 -15.40
C THR A 128 1.40 -7.77 -14.10
N PHE A 129 0.85 -8.29 -12.99
CA PHE A 129 1.59 -8.27 -11.71
C PHE A 129 2.66 -9.35 -11.74
N HIS A 130 3.91 -8.93 -11.77
CA HIS A 130 5.08 -9.81 -11.73
C HIS A 130 6.23 -9.09 -11.05
N VAL A 131 6.82 -9.70 -10.02
CA VAL A 131 7.96 -9.16 -9.30
C VAL A 131 8.99 -10.26 -9.04
N GLN A 132 10.27 -10.01 -9.33
CA GLN A 132 11.35 -10.99 -9.09
C GLN A 132 11.67 -11.11 -7.60
N HIS A 133 11.79 -9.98 -6.90
CA HIS A 133 12.07 -9.91 -5.46
C HIS A 133 11.07 -9.00 -4.78
N TYR A 134 10.21 -9.55 -3.92
CA TYR A 134 9.11 -8.84 -3.30
C TYR A 134 9.22 -8.84 -1.79
N PHE A 135 9.36 -7.66 -1.20
CA PHE A 135 9.25 -7.47 0.25
C PHE A 135 7.78 -7.29 0.61
N SER A 136 7.13 -8.33 1.09
CA SER A 136 5.73 -8.34 1.48
C SER A 136 5.52 -7.88 2.92
N PHE A 137 4.30 -7.50 3.25
CA PHE A 137 3.94 -7.20 4.64
C PHE A 137 4.04 -8.45 5.50
N GLY A 138 3.54 -9.57 5.04
CA GLY A 138 3.56 -10.84 5.77
C GLY A 138 3.64 -12.05 4.86
N GLU A 139 3.31 -13.21 5.42
CA GLU A 139 3.21 -14.47 4.69
C GLU A 139 1.88 -14.60 3.92
N ASN A 140 0.88 -13.79 4.26
CA ASN A 140 -0.45 -13.84 3.66
C ASN A 140 -0.41 -13.68 2.14
N GLU A 141 0.38 -12.74 1.64
CA GLU A 141 0.53 -12.48 0.20
C GLU A 141 1.00 -13.72 -0.56
N LYS A 142 1.89 -14.51 0.02
CA LYS A 142 2.39 -15.75 -0.56
C LYS A 142 1.30 -16.80 -0.76
N LYS A 143 0.26 -16.76 0.09
CA LYS A 143 -0.89 -17.67 0.00
C LYS A 143 -1.90 -17.24 -1.04
N TYR A 144 -2.27 -15.95 -1.09
CA TYR A 144 -3.37 -15.53 -1.95
C TYR A 144 -2.94 -14.99 -3.32
N PHE A 145 -1.75 -14.40 -3.48
CA PHE A 145 -1.28 -13.87 -4.77
C PHE A 145 -1.38 -14.88 -5.92
N PRO A 146 -0.93 -16.16 -5.78
CA PRO A 146 -1.03 -17.14 -6.85
C PRO A 146 -2.47 -17.40 -7.32
N LYS A 147 -3.44 -17.36 -6.39
CA LYS A 147 -4.86 -17.58 -6.72
C LYS A 147 -5.37 -16.53 -7.73
N TYR A 148 -4.79 -15.34 -7.70
CA TYR A 148 -5.19 -14.19 -8.51
C TYR A 148 -4.20 -13.85 -9.62
N LYS A 149 -3.34 -14.80 -10.00
CA LYS A 149 -2.34 -14.64 -11.07
C LYS A 149 -1.36 -13.49 -10.82
N MET A 150 -1.10 -13.19 -9.57
CA MET A 150 -0.03 -12.28 -9.15
C MET A 150 1.24 -13.10 -8.95
N GLU A 151 2.21 -12.91 -9.83
CA GLU A 151 3.43 -13.72 -9.90
C GLU A 151 4.54 -13.05 -9.10
N VAL A 152 5.10 -13.74 -8.12
CA VAL A 152 6.30 -13.32 -7.38
C VAL A 152 7.28 -14.47 -7.32
N GLU A 153 8.53 -14.21 -7.76
CA GLU A 153 9.56 -15.26 -7.80
C GLU A 153 10.16 -15.50 -6.41
N ASN A 154 10.43 -14.43 -5.65
CA ASN A 154 11.03 -14.51 -4.32
C ASN A 154 10.28 -13.60 -3.34
N TYR A 155 9.69 -14.19 -2.30
CA TYR A 155 9.03 -13.45 -1.20
C TYR A 155 9.97 -13.26 -0.02
N TYR A 156 9.91 -12.05 0.54
CA TYR A 156 10.61 -11.67 1.77
C TYR A 156 9.63 -10.99 2.72
N PRO A 157 8.95 -11.74 3.60
CA PRO A 157 8.07 -11.15 4.60
C PRO A 157 8.85 -10.21 5.53
N ALA A 158 8.59 -8.92 5.43
CA ALA A 158 9.41 -7.89 6.04
C ALA A 158 8.64 -6.97 7.00
N GLY A 159 7.32 -6.95 6.90
CA GLY A 159 6.50 -5.92 7.50
C GLY A 159 6.44 -4.64 6.67
N SER A 160 5.72 -3.65 7.15
CA SER A 160 5.60 -2.35 6.51
C SER A 160 6.81 -1.47 6.75
N LEU A 161 7.46 -1.03 5.66
CA LEU A 161 8.55 -0.06 5.73
C LEU A 161 8.09 1.26 6.35
N LEU A 162 6.91 1.76 5.97
CA LEU A 162 6.39 3.04 6.48
C LEU A 162 6.06 2.92 7.97
N ASN A 163 5.41 1.84 8.38
CA ASN A 163 5.16 1.58 9.77
C ASN A 163 6.46 1.55 10.60
N SER A 164 7.49 0.86 10.13
CA SER A 164 8.81 0.80 10.78
C SER A 164 9.50 2.17 10.91
N ILE A 165 9.25 3.08 9.96
CA ILE A 165 9.85 4.42 9.97
C ILE A 165 9.14 5.36 10.94
N PHE A 166 7.81 5.25 11.07
CA PHE A 166 6.98 6.22 11.76
C PHE A 166 6.45 5.75 13.12
N SER A 167 6.38 4.43 13.36
CA SER A 167 6.00 3.92 14.67
C SER A 167 7.19 4.08 15.62
N SER A 168 7.14 5.10 16.48
CA SER A 168 8.09 5.22 17.59
C SER A 168 7.78 4.14 18.62
N ASN A 169 8.83 3.62 19.30
CA ASN A 169 8.67 2.68 20.43
C ASN A 169 8.11 3.35 21.70
N ASN A 170 7.65 4.58 21.61
CA ASN A 170 7.09 5.30 22.74
C ASN A 170 5.69 4.78 23.05
N THR A 171 5.53 4.24 24.24
CA THR A 171 4.23 3.99 24.85
C THR A 171 3.61 5.33 25.21
N GLU A 172 2.81 5.88 24.31
CA GLU A 172 2.03 7.08 24.62
C GLU A 172 0.75 6.68 25.38
N ASP A 173 0.32 7.55 26.28
CA ASP A 173 -0.93 7.39 27.00
C ASP A 173 -2.09 7.34 26.01
N LYS A 174 -2.98 6.39 26.20
CA LYS A 174 -4.22 6.26 25.44
C LYS A 174 -5.07 7.53 25.60
N ILE A 175 -5.39 8.16 24.48
CA ILE A 175 -6.21 9.37 24.42
C ILE A 175 -7.60 9.07 23.88
N PHE A 176 -7.70 8.14 22.89
CA PHE A 176 -8.93 7.79 22.21
C PHE A 176 -9.30 6.33 22.46
N ASP A 177 -10.60 6.11 22.65
CA ASP A 177 -11.15 4.75 22.74
C ASP A 177 -11.22 4.13 21.34
N ILE A 178 -11.61 4.94 20.34
CA ILE A 178 -11.76 4.52 18.94
C ILE A 178 -11.07 5.51 18.01
N LEU A 179 -10.30 4.98 17.04
CA LEU A 179 -9.84 5.71 15.87
C LEU A 179 -10.54 5.15 14.62
N ILE A 180 -11.23 5.99 13.91
CA ILE A 180 -11.83 5.68 12.60
C ILE A 180 -10.83 6.07 11.51
N VAL A 181 -10.38 5.10 10.71
CA VAL A 181 -9.59 5.36 9.50
C VAL A 181 -10.54 5.49 8.33
N SER A 182 -10.66 6.69 7.80
CA SER A 182 -11.59 7.01 6.72
C SER A 182 -11.32 6.19 5.45
N CYS A 183 -12.38 5.65 4.87
CA CYS A 183 -12.39 5.01 3.56
C CYS A 183 -13.00 5.89 2.46
N TRP A 184 -13.07 7.18 2.70
CA TRP A 184 -13.59 8.16 1.74
C TRP A 184 -12.97 8.00 0.35
N ARG A 185 -13.79 8.02 -0.70
CA ARG A 185 -13.33 7.82 -2.09
C ARG A 185 -13.40 9.09 -2.93
N GLY A 186 -14.19 10.08 -2.52
CA GLY A 186 -14.42 11.29 -3.32
C GLY A 186 -14.96 10.96 -4.72
N ASN A 187 -14.65 11.80 -5.69
CA ASN A 187 -15.04 11.63 -7.10
C ASN A 187 -14.08 10.68 -7.86
N ILE A 188 -13.76 9.52 -7.33
CA ILE A 188 -12.98 8.50 -8.05
C ILE A 188 -13.94 7.76 -8.98
N GLY A 189 -13.98 8.13 -10.24
CA GLY A 189 -14.76 7.55 -11.34
C GLY A 189 -15.68 6.38 -10.98
N TYR A 190 -16.96 6.53 -11.24
CA TYR A 190 -18.04 5.66 -10.76
C TYR A 190 -17.96 4.27 -11.41
N ASN A 191 -17.33 3.33 -10.73
CA ASN A 191 -17.43 1.90 -11.06
C ASN A 191 -18.10 1.14 -9.91
N LYS A 192 -18.45 -0.13 -10.14
CA LYS A 192 -19.15 -0.98 -9.16
C LYS A 192 -18.39 -1.06 -7.83
N ASP A 193 -17.06 -1.20 -7.89
CA ASP A 193 -16.23 -1.37 -6.69
C ASP A 193 -16.22 -0.11 -5.80
N VAL A 194 -16.27 1.07 -6.41
CA VAL A 194 -16.37 2.35 -5.68
C VAL A 194 -17.75 2.48 -5.03
N LYS A 195 -18.82 2.10 -5.73
CA LYS A 195 -20.18 2.11 -5.18
C LYS A 195 -20.32 1.16 -3.99
N ASP A 196 -19.80 -0.05 -4.11
CA ASP A 196 -19.86 -1.06 -3.04
C ASP A 196 -19.05 -0.60 -1.81
N SER A 197 -17.87 -0.03 -2.00
CA SER A 197 -17.08 0.51 -0.90
C SER A 197 -17.75 1.72 -0.23
N MET A 198 -18.43 2.56 -0.99
CA MET A 198 -19.19 3.70 -0.47
C MET A 198 -20.41 3.24 0.33
N ASN A 199 -21.16 2.28 -0.16
CA ASN A 199 -22.30 1.71 0.56
C ASN A 199 -21.84 1.05 1.88
N SER A 200 -20.73 0.32 1.86
CA SER A 200 -20.12 -0.26 3.06
C SER A 200 -19.75 0.82 4.07
N MET A 201 -19.15 1.94 3.61
CA MET A 201 -18.81 3.08 4.47
C MET A 201 -20.05 3.71 5.10
N LEU A 202 -21.08 4.00 4.31
CA LEU A 202 -22.33 4.59 4.81
C LEU A 202 -23.01 3.69 5.84
N THR A 203 -23.06 2.39 5.61
CA THR A 203 -23.65 1.41 6.54
C THR A 203 -22.83 1.38 7.84
N PHE A 204 -21.51 1.27 7.75
CA PHE A 204 -20.62 1.27 8.89
C PHE A 204 -20.78 2.53 9.74
N ASP A 205 -20.69 3.70 9.12
CA ASP A 205 -20.72 4.97 9.84
C ASP A 205 -22.10 5.21 10.51
N ASN A 206 -23.20 4.77 9.89
CA ASN A 206 -24.52 4.80 10.50
C ASN A 206 -24.65 3.88 11.73
N LEU A 207 -24.10 2.69 11.69
CA LEU A 207 -24.09 1.76 12.81
C LEU A 207 -23.21 2.29 13.94
N LEU A 208 -22.00 2.73 13.60
CA LEU A 208 -21.03 3.20 14.57
C LEU A 208 -21.47 4.52 15.24
N SER A 209 -22.11 5.45 14.51
CA SER A 209 -22.64 6.68 15.11
C SER A 209 -23.74 6.40 16.15
N LYS A 210 -24.62 5.42 15.88
CA LYS A 210 -25.64 4.97 16.85
C LYS A 210 -24.98 4.32 18.08
N TYR A 211 -23.92 3.53 17.86
CA TYR A 211 -23.17 2.90 18.95
C TYR A 211 -22.51 3.95 19.85
N ILE A 212 -21.82 4.92 19.26
CA ILE A 212 -21.12 6.00 19.97
C ILE A 212 -22.09 6.91 20.73
N SER A 213 -23.25 7.24 20.14
CA SER A 213 -24.24 8.12 20.76
C SER A 213 -24.82 7.58 22.08
N LYS A 214 -24.80 6.27 22.28
CA LYS A 214 -25.26 5.60 23.52
C LYS A 214 -24.17 5.46 24.58
N ARG A 215 -22.92 5.83 24.27
CA ARG A 215 -21.75 5.59 25.11
C ARG A 215 -20.87 6.85 25.21
N ASN A 216 -20.22 7.02 26.34
CA ASN A 216 -19.28 8.14 26.55
C ASN A 216 -17.86 7.75 26.07
N LEU A 217 -17.68 7.62 24.75
CA LEU A 217 -16.41 7.23 24.13
C LEU A 217 -15.70 8.43 23.53
N LYS A 218 -14.38 8.48 23.68
CA LYS A 218 -13.51 9.45 23.00
C LYS A 218 -13.15 8.91 21.62
N VAL A 219 -13.74 9.50 20.59
CA VAL A 219 -13.58 9.02 19.20
C VAL A 219 -12.80 10.02 18.37
N ALA A 220 -11.84 9.52 17.61
CA ALA A 220 -11.11 10.26 16.61
C ALA A 220 -11.42 9.73 15.19
N VAL A 221 -11.40 10.62 14.21
CA VAL A 221 -11.43 10.29 12.78
C VAL A 221 -10.22 10.89 12.12
N ILE A 222 -9.48 10.11 11.34
CA ILE A 222 -8.47 10.65 10.44
C ILE A 222 -9.00 10.66 9.02
N LEU A 223 -8.98 11.82 8.40
CA LEU A 223 -9.41 12.01 7.02
C LEU A 223 -8.43 11.34 6.05
N ARG A 224 -8.94 10.92 4.91
CA ARG A 224 -8.15 10.31 3.85
C ARG A 224 -7.66 11.33 2.82
N SER A 225 -8.47 12.36 2.56
CA SER A 225 -8.23 13.33 1.50
C SER A 225 -7.58 14.60 2.04
N GLU A 226 -6.69 15.20 1.24
CA GLU A 226 -6.24 16.57 1.49
C GLU A 226 -7.41 17.54 1.30
N ARG A 227 -7.53 18.55 2.18
CA ARG A 227 -8.55 19.61 2.07
C ARG A 227 -8.43 20.32 0.73
N GLY A 228 -9.54 20.37 -0.01
CA GLY A 228 -9.58 20.98 -1.35
C GLY A 228 -8.87 20.18 -2.45
N GLY A 229 -8.35 18.98 -2.16
CA GLY A 229 -7.76 18.11 -3.15
C GLY A 229 -8.79 17.45 -4.06
N GLU A 230 -8.33 16.73 -5.09
CA GLU A 230 -9.16 16.08 -6.13
C GLU A 230 -10.24 15.15 -5.55
N HIS A 231 -9.93 14.47 -4.44
CA HIS A 231 -10.81 13.49 -3.80
C HIS A 231 -11.53 14.04 -2.57
N TRP A 232 -11.45 15.34 -2.33
CA TRP A 232 -12.04 15.99 -1.15
C TRP A 232 -13.57 15.99 -1.16
N PHE A 233 -14.16 16.20 -2.33
CA PHE A 233 -15.61 16.32 -2.52
C PHE A 233 -16.19 15.06 -3.16
N MET A 234 -17.41 14.68 -2.75
CA MET A 234 -18.16 13.56 -3.30
C MET A 234 -19.49 14.09 -3.83
N SER A 235 -19.64 14.09 -5.15
CA SER A 235 -20.83 14.63 -5.84
C SER A 235 -22.10 13.86 -5.54
N GLU A 236 -22.00 12.54 -5.33
CA GLU A 236 -23.13 11.64 -5.09
C GLU A 236 -23.91 12.00 -3.84
N ILE A 237 -23.24 12.54 -2.82
CA ILE A 237 -23.86 12.99 -1.56
C ILE A 237 -23.73 14.49 -1.35
N ASN A 238 -23.18 15.22 -2.33
CA ASN A 238 -22.98 16.66 -2.33
C ASN A 238 -22.29 17.20 -1.06
N MET A 239 -21.24 16.54 -0.61
CA MET A 239 -20.49 16.89 0.60
C MET A 239 -18.99 16.66 0.41
N ASN A 240 -18.18 17.41 1.18
CA ASN A 240 -16.79 17.04 1.38
C ASN A 240 -16.64 16.08 2.57
N GLU A 241 -15.46 15.46 2.67
CA GLU A 241 -15.18 14.43 3.65
C GLU A 241 -15.40 14.91 5.10
N GLU A 242 -14.94 16.10 5.44
CA GLU A 242 -15.10 16.65 6.79
C GLU A 242 -16.57 16.94 7.14
N GLN A 243 -17.32 17.50 6.20
CA GLN A 243 -18.77 17.74 6.37
C GLN A 243 -19.52 16.42 6.59
N TYR A 244 -19.18 15.39 5.84
CA TYR A 244 -19.75 14.06 6.00
C TYR A 244 -19.58 13.54 7.43
N PHE A 245 -18.36 13.53 7.95
CA PHE A 245 -18.10 13.04 9.31
C PHE A 245 -18.75 13.91 10.39
N LYS A 246 -18.78 15.24 10.23
CA LYS A 246 -19.48 16.15 11.14
C LYS A 246 -20.98 15.90 11.18
N ASN A 247 -21.58 15.61 10.02
CA ASN A 247 -23.02 15.35 9.92
C ASN A 247 -23.42 14.00 10.53
N ILE A 248 -22.62 12.96 10.34
CA ILE A 248 -22.94 11.60 10.82
C ILE A 248 -22.69 11.44 12.32
N TYR A 249 -21.56 11.96 12.81
CA TYR A 249 -21.12 11.76 14.19
C TYR A 249 -21.41 12.97 15.11
N HIS A 250 -21.91 14.06 14.53
CA HIS A 250 -22.20 15.30 15.23
C HIS A 250 -20.99 15.82 16.03
N LYS A 251 -21.18 16.18 17.32
CA LYS A 251 -20.11 16.75 18.17
C LYS A 251 -19.24 15.70 18.87
N ASN A 252 -19.50 14.44 18.67
CA ASN A 252 -18.91 13.36 19.48
C ASN A 252 -17.56 12.86 18.96
N ILE A 253 -16.96 13.53 17.97
CA ILE A 253 -15.70 13.10 17.37
C ILE A 253 -14.68 14.23 17.27
N LYS A 254 -13.40 13.86 17.30
CA LYS A 254 -12.29 14.74 16.95
C LYS A 254 -11.76 14.38 15.56
N ILE A 255 -11.81 15.31 14.62
CA ILE A 255 -11.39 15.12 13.24
C ILE A 255 -9.94 15.60 13.07
N PHE A 256 -9.12 14.77 12.44
CA PHE A 256 -7.73 15.03 12.11
C PHE A 256 -7.55 15.04 10.60
N ASP A 257 -6.81 16.01 10.10
CA ASP A 257 -6.44 16.09 8.70
C ASP A 257 -5.45 15.01 8.31
N PHE A 258 -5.52 14.57 7.07
CA PHE A 258 -4.47 13.75 6.48
C PHE A 258 -3.20 14.57 6.31
N ASP A 259 -2.09 14.11 6.89
CA ASP A 259 -0.77 14.69 6.73
C ASP A 259 0.17 13.70 6.01
N PRO A 260 0.36 13.85 4.70
CA PRO A 260 1.21 12.93 3.94
C PRO A 260 2.70 13.08 4.25
N LYS A 261 3.14 14.20 4.85
CA LYS A 261 4.55 14.46 5.18
C LYS A 261 4.94 13.83 6.52
N ASN A 262 4.19 14.16 7.56
CA ASN A 262 4.49 13.71 8.92
C ASN A 262 3.83 12.37 9.26
N ARG A 263 2.88 11.91 8.43
CA ARG A 263 2.19 10.65 8.65
C ARG A 263 1.58 10.52 10.04
N ASN A 264 0.88 11.57 10.48
CA ASN A 264 0.24 11.69 11.82
C ASN A 264 -0.68 10.51 12.17
N ILE A 265 -1.07 9.69 11.19
CA ILE A 265 -1.86 8.48 11.40
C ILE A 265 -1.18 7.50 12.36
N TYR A 266 0.16 7.37 12.30
CA TYR A 266 0.87 6.43 13.18
C TYR A 266 0.84 6.88 14.64
N ASP A 267 0.92 8.18 14.91
CA ASP A 267 0.75 8.75 16.26
C ASP A 267 -0.67 8.50 16.78
N LEU A 268 -1.68 8.68 15.92
CA LEU A 268 -3.08 8.45 16.29
C LEU A 268 -3.33 6.97 16.58
N ILE A 269 -2.74 6.04 15.81
CA ILE A 269 -2.81 4.61 16.09
C ILE A 269 -2.23 4.31 17.49
N LEU A 270 -1.08 4.87 17.82
CA LEU A 270 -0.46 4.65 19.15
C LEU A 270 -1.35 5.15 20.29
N LYS A 271 -2.00 6.31 20.11
CA LYS A 271 -2.87 6.96 21.09
C LYS A 271 -4.30 6.39 21.17
N SER A 272 -4.62 5.38 20.39
CA SER A 272 -5.97 4.79 20.30
C SER A 272 -5.98 3.34 20.77
N GLU A 273 -7.12 2.91 21.35
CA GLU A 273 -7.32 1.53 21.80
C GLU A 273 -7.76 0.61 20.67
N LEU A 274 -8.83 0.99 19.97
CA LEU A 274 -9.44 0.24 18.88
C LEU A 274 -9.37 1.05 17.60
N ILE A 275 -8.93 0.41 16.52
CA ILE A 275 -8.83 1.03 15.21
C ILE A 275 -9.88 0.39 14.29
N LEU A 276 -10.75 1.21 13.70
CA LEU A 276 -11.86 0.77 12.86
C LEU A 276 -11.75 1.32 11.44
N SER A 277 -12.25 0.56 10.48
CA SER A 277 -12.43 1.02 9.10
C SER A 277 -13.58 0.25 8.44
N SER A 278 -14.30 0.92 7.56
CA SER A 278 -15.42 0.34 6.78
C SER A 278 -14.97 -0.45 5.55
N PHE A 279 -13.68 -0.53 5.31
CA PHE A 279 -13.13 -1.22 4.13
C PHE A 279 -11.66 -1.59 4.36
N GLY A 280 -11.12 -2.48 3.50
CA GLY A 280 -9.73 -2.88 3.60
C GLY A 280 -8.76 -1.72 3.40
N THR A 281 -8.02 -1.35 4.44
CA THR A 281 -6.96 -0.34 4.38
C THR A 281 -5.65 -0.92 4.87
N THR A 282 -4.55 -0.49 4.27
CA THR A 282 -3.19 -0.83 4.74
C THR A 282 -2.97 -0.44 6.19
N THR A 283 -3.51 0.71 6.58
CA THR A 283 -3.33 1.29 7.91
C THR A 283 -3.85 0.39 9.03
N LEU A 284 -4.98 -0.32 8.81
CA LEU A 284 -5.47 -1.27 9.80
C LEU A 284 -4.51 -2.46 9.97
N LEU A 285 -3.96 -2.99 8.88
CA LEU A 285 -2.95 -4.06 8.99
C LEU A 285 -1.69 -3.59 9.74
N GLU A 286 -1.27 -2.36 9.49
CA GLU A 286 -0.14 -1.76 10.20
C GLU A 286 -0.45 -1.60 11.71
N ALA A 287 -1.66 -1.15 12.04
CA ALA A 287 -2.13 -1.09 13.42
C ALA A 287 -2.17 -2.49 14.08
N TYR A 288 -2.68 -3.49 13.35
CA TYR A 288 -2.72 -4.87 13.80
C TYR A 288 -1.34 -5.42 14.07
N GLY A 289 -0.39 -5.21 13.16
CA GLY A 289 1.01 -5.57 13.35
C GLY A 289 1.67 -4.88 14.57
N ASN A 290 1.18 -3.71 14.96
CA ASN A 290 1.60 -3.01 16.18
C ASN A 290 0.90 -3.52 17.46
N GLY A 291 0.11 -4.57 17.38
CA GLY A 291 -0.61 -5.15 18.52
C GLY A 291 -1.85 -4.38 18.94
N LYS A 292 -2.41 -3.55 18.04
CA LYS A 292 -3.65 -2.83 18.29
C LYS A 292 -4.86 -3.71 17.99
N LYS A 293 -5.95 -3.49 18.71
CA LYS A 293 -7.25 -4.06 18.39
C LYS A 293 -7.76 -3.42 17.10
N ILE A 294 -8.25 -4.22 16.17
CA ILE A 294 -8.77 -3.73 14.90
C ILE A 294 -10.09 -4.41 14.53
N LEU A 295 -10.88 -3.78 13.67
CA LEU A 295 -12.01 -4.41 13.00
C LEU A 295 -12.21 -3.81 11.61
N TYR A 296 -12.18 -4.66 10.59
CA TYR A 296 -12.65 -4.35 9.26
C TYR A 296 -14.15 -4.63 9.18
N SER A 297 -14.96 -3.60 9.08
CA SER A 297 -16.42 -3.74 8.96
C SER A 297 -16.84 -3.61 7.50
N ILE A 298 -16.96 -4.73 6.80
CA ILE A 298 -17.17 -4.81 5.35
C ILE A 298 -18.62 -5.21 5.07
N PHE A 299 -19.44 -4.25 4.65
CA PHE A 299 -20.87 -4.43 4.39
C PHE A 299 -21.20 -4.40 2.89
N CYS A 300 -20.37 -5.04 2.08
CA CYS A 300 -20.58 -5.22 0.64
C CYS A 300 -20.35 -6.68 0.24
N ASP A 301 -20.83 -7.05 -0.94
CA ASP A 301 -20.72 -8.41 -1.48
C ASP A 301 -19.30 -8.80 -1.93
N ASP A 302 -18.29 -7.99 -1.63
CA ASP A 302 -16.91 -8.28 -2.00
C ASP A 302 -16.34 -9.42 -1.15
N LYS A 303 -16.51 -10.64 -1.64
CA LYS A 303 -16.00 -11.86 -0.99
C LYS A 303 -14.48 -11.92 -0.89
N VAL A 304 -13.78 -11.09 -1.63
CA VAL A 304 -12.31 -11.07 -1.67
C VAL A 304 -11.71 -10.81 -0.29
N TYR A 305 -12.31 -9.91 0.48
CA TYR A 305 -11.79 -9.62 1.82
C TYR A 305 -11.90 -10.79 2.79
N HIS A 306 -12.93 -11.65 2.62
CA HIS A 306 -13.05 -12.90 3.39
C HIS A 306 -12.00 -13.95 2.98
N GLU A 307 -11.49 -13.88 1.75
CA GLU A 307 -10.43 -14.78 1.30
C GLU A 307 -9.02 -14.29 1.72
N ILE A 308 -8.88 -12.97 1.91
CA ILE A 308 -7.61 -12.33 2.29
C ILE A 308 -7.44 -12.33 3.80
N PHE A 309 -8.49 -12.06 4.55
CA PHE A 309 -8.44 -11.87 6.00
C PHE A 309 -9.18 -12.97 6.76
N ASP A 310 -8.72 -13.20 7.98
CA ASP A 310 -9.36 -14.07 8.95
C ASP A 310 -10.64 -13.43 9.51
N ASP A 311 -11.67 -14.24 9.74
CA ASP A 311 -12.96 -13.79 10.28
C ASP A 311 -12.85 -13.12 11.66
N SER A 312 -11.73 -13.34 12.37
CA SER A 312 -11.50 -12.69 13.67
C SER A 312 -11.29 -11.17 13.57
N ILE A 313 -10.89 -10.67 12.40
CA ILE A 313 -10.66 -9.24 12.15
C ILE A 313 -11.59 -8.62 11.12
N VAL A 314 -12.48 -9.44 10.51
CA VAL A 314 -13.48 -8.99 9.54
C VAL A 314 -14.89 -9.17 10.13
N PHE A 315 -15.73 -8.16 9.96
CA PHE A 315 -17.13 -8.18 10.38
C PHE A 315 -18.02 -7.74 9.21
N THR A 316 -19.07 -8.52 8.96
CA THR A 316 -19.93 -8.34 7.76
C THR A 316 -21.41 -8.31 8.06
N ASN A 317 -21.82 -8.59 9.32
CA ASN A 317 -23.23 -8.52 9.69
C ASN A 317 -23.64 -7.05 9.93
N SER A 318 -24.54 -6.53 9.09
CA SER A 318 -25.05 -5.15 9.17
C SER A 318 -26.20 -4.95 10.15
N GLU A 319 -26.63 -5.98 10.90
CA GLU A 319 -27.62 -5.82 11.94
C GLU A 319 -27.03 -5.11 13.16
N SER A 320 -27.71 -4.06 13.63
CA SER A 320 -27.21 -3.16 14.68
C SER A 320 -26.82 -3.91 15.95
N LYS A 321 -27.62 -4.89 16.38
CA LYS A 321 -27.35 -5.66 17.60
C LYS A 321 -26.04 -6.43 17.52
N TYR A 322 -25.84 -7.20 16.45
CA TYR A 322 -24.61 -7.98 16.29
C TYR A 322 -23.36 -7.10 16.15
N PHE A 323 -23.50 -5.93 15.51
CA PHE A 323 -22.42 -4.96 15.41
C PHE A 323 -22.06 -4.37 16.79
N GLU A 324 -23.06 -4.01 17.60
CA GLU A 324 -22.87 -3.51 18.96
C GLU A 324 -22.21 -4.57 19.84
N ASP A 325 -22.74 -5.82 19.82
CA ASP A 325 -22.19 -6.95 20.59
C ASP A 325 -20.71 -7.21 20.21
N LYS A 326 -20.37 -7.14 18.92
CA LYS A 326 -18.98 -7.32 18.46
C LYS A 326 -18.05 -6.20 18.92
N LEU A 327 -18.50 -4.96 18.92
CA LEU A 327 -17.72 -3.85 19.43
C LEU A 327 -17.52 -3.95 20.94
N ASP A 328 -18.57 -4.31 21.69
CA ASP A 328 -18.50 -4.50 23.14
C ASP A 328 -17.53 -5.65 23.49
N GLU A 329 -17.56 -6.77 22.76
CA GLU A 329 -16.59 -7.86 22.88
C GLU A 329 -15.16 -7.36 22.73
N ILE A 330 -14.84 -6.67 21.61
CA ILE A 330 -13.48 -6.24 21.30
C ILE A 330 -13.00 -5.15 22.28
N ILE A 331 -13.86 -4.23 22.70
CA ILE A 331 -13.50 -3.17 23.65
C ILE A 331 -13.21 -3.77 25.02
N SER A 332 -14.04 -4.72 25.48
CA SER A 332 -13.94 -5.30 26.82
C SER A 332 -12.76 -6.23 27.04
N ILE A 333 -12.29 -6.89 25.97
CA ILE A 333 -11.14 -7.80 26.10
C ILE A 333 -9.89 -7.04 26.54
N ASP A 334 -9.14 -7.59 27.50
CA ASP A 334 -7.85 -7.03 27.91
C ASP A 334 -6.84 -7.02 26.75
N LYS A 335 -5.98 -6.02 26.70
CA LYS A 335 -4.99 -5.86 25.63
C LYS A 335 -4.03 -7.05 25.52
N ASN A 336 -3.57 -7.61 26.66
CA ASN A 336 -2.65 -8.73 26.65
C ASN A 336 -3.36 -10.01 26.22
N GLU A 337 -4.64 -10.18 26.63
CA GLU A 337 -5.47 -11.30 26.19
C GLU A 337 -5.74 -11.22 24.69
N TYR A 338 -6.12 -10.04 24.16
CA TYR A 338 -6.28 -9.83 22.71
C TYR A 338 -4.98 -10.16 21.97
N TYR A 339 -3.84 -9.67 22.45
CA TYR A 339 -2.54 -9.97 21.85
C TYR A 339 -2.23 -11.48 21.89
N ARG A 340 -2.51 -12.15 22.99
CA ARG A 340 -2.29 -13.59 23.14
C ARG A 340 -3.12 -14.40 22.12
N GLN A 341 -4.35 -14.01 21.88
CA GLN A 341 -5.23 -14.66 20.92
C GLN A 341 -4.83 -14.40 19.46
N HIS A 342 -4.33 -13.21 19.17
CA HIS A 342 -4.13 -12.73 17.80
C HIS A 342 -2.66 -12.67 17.33
N ASN A 343 -1.66 -12.89 18.17
CA ASN A 343 -0.25 -12.65 17.83
C ASN A 343 0.23 -13.43 16.59
N LYS A 344 -0.21 -14.66 16.40
CA LYS A 344 0.13 -15.47 15.22
C LYS A 344 -0.44 -14.86 13.94
N ASN A 345 -1.69 -14.39 14.00
CA ASN A 345 -2.33 -13.72 12.87
C ASN A 345 -1.68 -12.36 12.60
N MET A 346 -1.33 -11.61 13.65
CA MET A 346 -0.60 -10.35 13.52
C MET A 346 0.70 -10.55 12.76
N GLU A 347 1.51 -11.56 13.12
CA GLU A 347 2.76 -11.88 12.43
C GLU A 347 2.55 -12.41 11.01
N TYR A 348 1.46 -13.16 10.79
CA TYR A 348 1.12 -13.68 9.48
C TYR A 348 0.76 -12.58 8.47
N TYR A 349 0.04 -11.54 8.90
CA TYR A 349 -0.33 -10.40 8.05
C TYR A 349 0.72 -9.29 8.03
N MET A 350 1.47 -9.11 9.11
CA MET A 350 2.47 -8.07 9.25
C MET A 350 3.68 -8.61 10.00
N SER A 351 4.60 -9.19 9.25
CA SER A 351 5.78 -9.83 9.81
C SER A 351 6.62 -8.89 10.66
N LYS A 352 7.00 -9.38 11.82
CA LYS A 352 8.05 -8.76 12.65
C LYS A 352 9.35 -9.46 12.38
N SER A 353 10.22 -8.87 11.59
CA SER A 353 11.58 -9.37 11.42
C SER A 353 12.31 -9.32 12.78
N LYS A 354 13.20 -10.30 13.06
CA LYS A 354 14.12 -10.23 14.21
C LYS A 354 15.02 -8.99 14.18
N LEU A 355 15.28 -8.49 12.99
CA LEU A 355 15.86 -7.18 12.72
C LEU A 355 14.72 -6.19 12.50
N GLU A 356 14.92 -4.93 12.85
CA GLU A 356 14.03 -3.86 12.41
C GLU A 356 13.80 -3.97 10.90
N THR A 357 12.55 -3.80 10.47
CA THR A 357 12.13 -3.95 9.05
C THR A 357 13.07 -3.22 8.09
N THR A 358 13.46 -1.98 8.43
CA THR A 358 14.39 -1.16 7.63
C THR A 358 15.74 -1.85 7.45
N ASN A 359 16.31 -2.40 8.51
CA ASN A 359 17.60 -3.08 8.48
C ASN A 359 17.53 -4.42 7.75
N PHE A 360 16.44 -5.15 7.92
CA PHE A 360 16.20 -6.39 7.18
C PHE A 360 16.14 -6.15 5.66
N ILE A 361 15.31 -5.20 5.22
CA ILE A 361 15.18 -4.87 3.79
C ILE A 361 16.53 -4.41 3.23
N LYS A 362 17.24 -3.53 3.92
CA LYS A 362 18.56 -3.02 3.50
C LYS A 362 19.60 -4.13 3.35
N SER A 363 19.66 -5.04 4.32
CA SER A 363 20.56 -6.19 4.28
C SER A 363 20.25 -7.12 3.12
N LYS A 364 18.96 -7.40 2.90
CA LYS A 364 18.52 -8.31 1.84
C LYS A 364 18.72 -7.72 0.44
N ILE A 365 18.50 -6.41 0.25
CA ILE A 365 18.84 -5.72 -1.01
C ILE A 365 20.34 -5.86 -1.32
N LYS A 366 21.20 -5.69 -0.29
CA LYS A 366 22.65 -5.88 -0.44
C LYS A 366 22.99 -7.29 -0.89
N GLU A 367 22.38 -8.30 -0.29
CA GLU A 367 22.55 -9.71 -0.63
C GLU A 367 22.11 -10.00 -2.07
N ILE A 368 20.90 -9.58 -2.48
CA ILE A 368 20.37 -9.76 -3.84
C ILE A 368 21.34 -9.19 -4.88
N ILE A 369 21.81 -7.96 -4.67
CA ILE A 369 22.77 -7.32 -5.57
C ILE A 369 24.08 -8.12 -5.63
N SER A 370 24.59 -8.59 -4.50
CA SER A 370 25.87 -9.34 -4.45
C SER A 370 25.77 -10.69 -5.15
N ASN A 371 24.71 -11.45 -4.90
CA ASN A 371 24.50 -12.78 -5.47
C ASN A 371 24.30 -12.73 -7.00
N HIS A 372 23.62 -11.70 -7.49
CA HIS A 372 23.41 -11.52 -8.92
C HIS A 372 24.74 -11.35 -9.69
N TYR A 373 25.72 -10.67 -9.09
CA TYR A 373 27.05 -10.50 -9.72
C TYR A 373 27.88 -11.78 -9.76
N VAL A 374 27.71 -12.67 -8.80
CA VAL A 374 28.41 -13.96 -8.77
C VAL A 374 27.88 -14.92 -9.84
N SER A 375 26.58 -14.86 -10.14
CA SER A 375 25.93 -15.73 -11.14
C SER A 375 26.18 -15.33 -12.60
N ILE A 376 26.72 -14.12 -12.85
CA ILE A 376 27.02 -13.61 -14.21
C ILE A 376 28.51 -13.78 -14.58
N LYS A 377 29.38 -14.06 -13.62
CA LYS A 377 30.78 -14.40 -13.83
C LYS A 377 30.94 -15.92 -14.05
#